data_4bf4284555a5691b38ee5a084b3bd544
#
_entry.id   4bf4284555a5691b38ee5a084b3bd544
#
_cell.length_a   1.000
_cell.length_b   1.000
_cell.length_c   1.000
_cell.angle_alpha   90.00
_cell.angle_beta   90.00
_cell.angle_gamma   90.00
#
_symmetry.space_group_name_H-M   'P 1'
#
loop_
_entity.id
_entity.type
_entity.pdbx_description
1 polymer ?
#
loop_
_entity_poly.entity_id
_entity_poly.type
_entity_poly.pdbx_seq_one_letter_code
_entity_poly.pdbx_strand_id
1 'polypeptide(L)'
;MYSVSNAWIKAHSGFLAPEGFVELSCYIPDLQETLVYTKSDLISFTHHQTGDLMSGELPKNYIEFSLDNSDGRWNPSNPKGLEQHLSERLRITLRYGFEINGTVSWIPGGVFYLSEWRTSLNGIAASFVARDVLEYCLDRPYTGSISGTLYDVAERAIGEAGILVDDTLGQFVLGESTLGGFVLGDGSPGTFKLCDALKRYSVENIEYDKNDSIAVILQKCANAAGCVMYQKRNGVFAIEKLRYTDTKYVIPMDLSYTYPEIEFMRPIKNVSVTYRDGKKLLYPFSGSGETQTLDNDFIATEAQAFEVAEWVCSNLRSRRNITGEFRSDTRLDLFDVVAVESKYGTISGVVLTDIKHTFTGAFRTTYSGYVRGSGVAVAVYCGEVFAGEVI
;
A
#
# COMPACT_ATOMS: atom_id res chain seq x y z
N MET A 1 3.65 -10.50 -3.92
CA MET A 1 3.64 -10.67 -5.39
C MET A 1 2.49 -11.57 -5.82
N TYR A 2 1.73 -11.13 -6.78
CA TYR A 2 0.58 -11.86 -7.30
C TYR A 2 0.99 -13.11 -8.10
N SER A 3 0.28 -14.22 -7.90
CA SER A 3 0.57 -15.49 -8.57
C SER A 3 -0.06 -15.51 -9.97
N VAL A 4 0.74 -15.85 -10.97
CA VAL A 4 0.33 -15.91 -12.39
C VAL A 4 0.83 -17.17 -13.06
N SER A 5 0.40 -17.41 -14.30
CA SER A 5 0.84 -18.55 -15.10
C SER A 5 2.33 -18.46 -15.52
N ASN A 6 2.96 -19.61 -15.79
CA ASN A 6 4.31 -19.64 -16.33
C ASN A 6 4.43 -18.92 -17.69
N ALA A 7 3.35 -18.90 -18.49
CA ALA A 7 3.32 -18.16 -19.75
C ALA A 7 3.46 -16.64 -19.53
N TRP A 8 2.80 -16.11 -18.50
CA TRP A 8 2.95 -14.71 -18.08
C TRP A 8 4.40 -14.40 -17.71
N ILE A 9 4.98 -15.23 -16.83
CA ILE A 9 6.39 -15.04 -16.38
C ILE A 9 7.33 -15.02 -17.58
N LYS A 10 7.18 -15.99 -18.49
CA LYS A 10 8.01 -16.09 -19.70
C LYS A 10 7.85 -14.88 -20.63
N ALA A 11 6.63 -14.36 -20.78
CA ALA A 11 6.39 -13.18 -21.62
C ALA A 11 7.08 -11.92 -21.05
N HIS A 12 7.06 -11.76 -19.72
CA HIS A 12 7.70 -10.60 -19.06
C HIS A 12 9.23 -10.71 -18.99
N SER A 13 9.80 -11.90 -19.03
CA SER A 13 11.26 -12.09 -19.06
C SER A 13 11.87 -11.94 -20.45
N GLY A 14 11.05 -11.86 -21.52
CA GLY A 14 11.53 -11.68 -22.89
C GLY A 14 12.03 -10.26 -23.17
N PHE A 15 12.85 -10.12 -24.22
CA PHE A 15 13.33 -8.81 -24.69
C PHE A 15 12.18 -7.91 -25.14
N LEU A 16 11.20 -8.46 -25.86
CA LEU A 16 10.00 -7.73 -26.26
C LEU A 16 9.00 -7.74 -25.11
N ALA A 17 8.49 -6.55 -24.76
CA ALA A 17 7.41 -6.44 -23.79
C ALA A 17 6.10 -6.99 -24.35
N PRO A 18 5.31 -7.75 -23.57
CA PRO A 18 3.94 -8.03 -23.96
C PRO A 18 3.14 -6.73 -24.01
N GLU A 19 2.16 -6.66 -24.90
CA GLU A 19 1.28 -5.49 -24.96
C GLU A 19 0.49 -5.38 -23.67
N GLY A 20 0.53 -4.19 -23.04
CA GLY A 20 -0.11 -3.92 -21.77
C GLY A 20 -1.46 -3.22 -21.93
N PHE A 21 -2.37 -3.52 -21.01
CA PHE A 21 -3.72 -2.95 -20.95
C PHE A 21 -4.06 -2.55 -19.51
N VAL A 22 -4.80 -1.45 -19.38
CA VAL A 22 -5.45 -1.02 -18.15
C VAL A 22 -6.94 -1.08 -18.37
N GLU A 23 -7.67 -1.61 -17.40
CA GLU A 23 -9.13 -1.58 -17.37
C GLU A 23 -9.57 -0.96 -16.05
N LEU A 24 -10.39 0.09 -16.15
CA LEU A 24 -11.06 0.74 -15.04
C LEU A 24 -12.57 0.53 -15.19
N SER A 25 -13.19 -0.09 -14.18
CA SER A 25 -14.65 -0.30 -14.16
C SER A 25 -15.26 0.53 -13.04
N CYS A 26 -16.24 1.36 -13.37
CA CYS A 26 -16.97 2.22 -12.44
C CYS A 26 -18.47 1.97 -12.55
N TYR A 27 -19.10 1.54 -11.47
CA TYR A 27 -20.56 1.41 -11.43
C TYR A 27 -21.18 2.77 -11.09
N ILE A 28 -22.11 3.24 -11.93
CA ILE A 28 -22.85 4.49 -11.75
C ILE A 28 -24.26 4.15 -11.27
N PRO A 29 -24.59 4.37 -9.98
CA PRO A 29 -25.91 3.98 -9.43
C PRO A 29 -27.09 4.62 -10.13
N ASP A 30 -27.03 5.90 -10.46
CA ASP A 30 -28.11 6.65 -11.11
C ASP A 30 -28.48 6.10 -12.49
N LEU A 31 -27.49 5.56 -13.20
CA LEU A 31 -27.67 4.97 -14.53
C LEU A 31 -27.91 3.45 -14.47
N GLN A 32 -27.66 2.83 -13.31
CA GLN A 32 -27.64 1.37 -13.14
C GLN A 32 -26.71 0.69 -14.16
N GLU A 33 -25.61 1.35 -14.51
CA GLU A 33 -24.68 0.91 -15.55
C GLU A 33 -23.25 0.87 -15.02
N THR A 34 -22.46 -0.09 -15.50
CA THR A 34 -21.03 -0.15 -15.27
C THR A 34 -20.31 0.42 -16.48
N LEU A 35 -19.64 1.55 -16.29
CA LEU A 35 -18.76 2.12 -17.29
C LEU A 35 -17.40 1.43 -17.23
N VAL A 36 -16.88 1.03 -18.37
CA VAL A 36 -15.59 0.37 -18.50
C VAL A 36 -14.70 1.21 -19.41
N TYR A 37 -13.56 1.63 -18.87
CA TYR A 37 -12.53 2.38 -19.58
C TYR A 37 -11.33 1.51 -19.83
N THR A 38 -10.84 1.54 -21.05
CA THR A 38 -9.73 0.71 -21.52
C THR A 38 -8.62 1.59 -22.10
N LYS A 39 -7.61 0.96 -22.65
CA LYS A 39 -6.48 1.64 -23.31
C LYS A 39 -6.93 2.67 -24.36
N SER A 40 -8.06 2.47 -25.05
CA SER A 40 -8.58 3.40 -26.06
C SER A 40 -9.14 4.69 -25.47
N ASP A 41 -9.60 4.65 -24.22
CA ASP A 41 -10.22 5.78 -23.53
C ASP A 41 -9.22 6.56 -22.67
N LEU A 42 -8.11 5.92 -22.32
CA LEU A 42 -7.10 6.45 -21.40
C LEU A 42 -6.03 7.26 -22.14
N ILE A 43 -5.86 8.51 -21.77
CA ILE A 43 -4.72 9.34 -22.16
C ILE A 43 -3.51 9.00 -21.29
N SER A 44 -3.72 8.87 -20.00
CA SER A 44 -2.69 8.52 -19.03
C SER A 44 -3.28 7.80 -17.83
N PHE A 45 -2.45 6.99 -17.20
CA PHE A 45 -2.81 6.29 -15.96
C PHE A 45 -1.58 6.18 -15.05
N THR A 46 -1.82 6.35 -13.77
CA THR A 46 -0.83 6.16 -12.69
C THR A 46 -1.50 5.42 -11.55
N HIS A 47 -0.83 4.40 -11.01
CA HIS A 47 -1.17 3.77 -9.73
C HIS A 47 0.04 3.89 -8.81
N HIS A 48 -0.13 4.54 -7.68
CA HIS A 48 0.95 4.79 -6.72
C HIS A 48 0.59 4.24 -5.35
N GLN A 49 1.49 3.44 -4.80
CA GLN A 49 1.37 2.80 -3.49
C GLN A 49 2.59 3.14 -2.65
N THR A 50 2.38 3.66 -1.45
CA THR A 50 3.45 3.85 -0.47
C THR A 50 3.04 3.25 0.87
N GLY A 51 4.01 2.74 1.62
CA GLY A 51 3.78 2.21 2.95
C GLY A 51 5.02 2.31 3.83
N ASP A 52 4.79 2.49 5.10
CA ASP A 52 5.83 2.54 6.11
C ASP A 52 5.93 1.20 6.85
N LEU A 53 7.14 0.65 6.93
CA LEU A 53 7.44 -0.59 7.65
C LEU A 53 7.22 -0.52 9.17
N MET A 54 7.05 0.68 9.69
CA MET A 54 6.84 0.95 11.12
C MET A 54 5.46 1.52 11.43
N SER A 55 4.62 1.71 10.40
CA SER A 55 3.33 2.42 10.53
C SER A 55 3.42 3.75 11.27
N GLY A 56 4.54 4.46 11.11
CA GLY A 56 4.74 5.83 11.59
C GLY A 56 4.06 6.86 10.71
N GLU A 57 3.83 6.50 9.44
CA GLU A 57 3.07 7.29 8.47
C GLU A 57 1.88 6.49 7.94
N LEU A 58 0.83 7.21 7.55
CA LEU A 58 -0.32 6.59 6.89
C LEU A 58 0.08 6.12 5.48
N PRO A 59 -0.31 4.91 5.08
CA PRO A 59 -0.06 4.45 3.72
C PRO A 59 -0.85 5.28 2.73
N LYS A 60 -0.32 5.40 1.51
CA LYS A 60 -1.02 6.03 0.39
C LYS A 60 -1.18 5.01 -0.71
N ASN A 61 -2.40 4.87 -1.20
CA ASN A 61 -2.69 4.01 -2.33
C ASN A 61 -3.78 4.67 -3.17
N TYR A 62 -3.41 5.16 -4.34
CA TYR A 62 -4.32 5.92 -5.20
C TYR A 62 -4.03 5.69 -6.67
N ILE A 63 -5.03 5.94 -7.49
CA ILE A 63 -4.92 5.99 -8.94
C ILE A 63 -5.24 7.40 -9.44
N GLU A 64 -4.47 7.84 -10.42
CA GLU A 64 -4.72 9.04 -11.20
C GLU A 64 -4.86 8.64 -12.66
N PHE A 65 -5.91 9.11 -13.32
CA PHE A 65 -6.09 8.81 -14.73
C PHE A 65 -6.75 9.95 -15.47
N SER A 66 -6.45 10.05 -16.75
CA SER A 66 -7.07 11.02 -17.64
C SER A 66 -7.74 10.28 -18.79
N LEU A 67 -9.00 10.62 -19.03
CA LEU A 67 -9.81 10.07 -20.11
C LEU A 67 -9.89 11.04 -21.28
N ASP A 68 -9.99 10.50 -22.49
CA ASP A 68 -10.37 11.28 -23.67
C ASP A 68 -11.79 11.83 -23.47
N ASN A 69 -11.92 13.13 -23.64
CA ASN A 69 -13.18 13.88 -23.54
C ASN A 69 -13.49 14.64 -24.83
N SER A 70 -12.99 14.16 -25.96
CA SER A 70 -13.22 14.79 -27.28
C SER A 70 -14.70 14.85 -27.66
N ASP A 71 -15.51 13.95 -27.13
CA ASP A 71 -16.98 13.93 -27.29
C ASP A 71 -17.72 14.79 -26.26
N GLY A 72 -17.03 15.39 -25.31
CA GLY A 72 -17.57 16.27 -24.28
C GLY A 72 -18.46 15.56 -23.24
N ARG A 73 -18.38 14.23 -23.10
CA ARG A 73 -19.21 13.46 -22.15
C ARG A 73 -18.95 13.85 -20.68
N TRP A 74 -17.75 14.33 -20.37
CA TRP A 74 -17.34 14.79 -19.05
C TRP A 74 -17.39 16.31 -18.89
N ASN A 75 -18.01 17.02 -19.83
CA ASN A 75 -18.13 18.47 -19.74
C ASN A 75 -19.29 18.85 -18.83
N PRO A 76 -19.07 19.65 -17.77
CA PRO A 76 -20.13 20.09 -16.85
C PRO A 76 -21.29 20.84 -17.54
N SER A 77 -21.03 21.48 -18.69
CA SER A 77 -22.05 22.18 -19.46
C SER A 77 -22.83 21.29 -20.43
N ASN A 78 -22.48 20.00 -20.53
CA ASN A 78 -23.20 19.06 -21.39
C ASN A 78 -24.41 18.47 -20.67
N PRO A 79 -25.64 18.82 -21.03
CA PRO A 79 -26.86 18.36 -20.35
C PRO A 79 -27.12 16.84 -20.50
N LYS A 80 -26.37 16.18 -21.38
CA LYS A 80 -26.37 14.73 -21.58
C LYS A 80 -25.06 14.09 -21.15
N GLY A 81 -24.22 14.83 -20.47
CA GLY A 81 -22.91 14.37 -20.02
C GLY A 81 -23.02 13.45 -18.80
N LEU A 82 -21.96 12.68 -18.62
CA LEU A 82 -21.81 11.76 -17.48
C LEU A 82 -21.37 12.47 -16.20
N GLU A 83 -20.82 13.68 -16.30
CA GLU A 83 -20.30 14.44 -15.15
C GLU A 83 -21.36 14.64 -14.06
N GLN A 84 -22.61 14.90 -14.45
CA GLN A 84 -23.73 15.09 -13.52
C GLN A 84 -24.06 13.85 -12.66
N HIS A 85 -23.59 12.67 -13.05
CA HIS A 85 -23.78 11.41 -12.33
C HIS A 85 -22.57 11.03 -11.48
N LEU A 86 -21.51 11.83 -11.51
CA LEU A 86 -20.37 11.64 -10.64
C LEU A 86 -20.72 12.06 -9.21
N SER A 87 -20.33 11.23 -8.29
CA SER A 87 -20.35 11.54 -6.85
C SER A 87 -19.05 11.13 -6.21
N GLU A 88 -18.71 11.77 -5.12
CA GLU A 88 -17.59 11.30 -4.29
C GLU A 88 -17.82 9.85 -3.90
N ARG A 89 -16.71 9.12 -3.82
CA ARG A 89 -16.68 7.73 -3.38
C ARG A 89 -17.35 6.72 -4.32
N LEU A 90 -17.57 7.07 -5.58
CA LEU A 90 -17.89 6.07 -6.59
C LEU A 90 -16.79 5.02 -6.67
N ARG A 91 -17.19 3.77 -6.62
CA ARG A 91 -16.26 2.63 -6.62
C ARG A 91 -15.67 2.40 -8.00
N ILE A 92 -14.34 2.34 -8.06
CA ILE A 92 -13.58 2.07 -9.27
C ILE A 92 -12.75 0.80 -9.04
N THR A 93 -12.90 -0.18 -9.91
CA THR A 93 -12.10 -1.41 -9.89
C THR A 93 -11.03 -1.32 -10.98
N LEU A 94 -9.79 -1.59 -10.60
CA LEU A 94 -8.63 -1.61 -11.50
C LEU A 94 -8.24 -3.04 -11.82
N ARG A 95 -7.96 -3.30 -13.11
CA ARG A 95 -7.33 -4.53 -13.59
C ARG A 95 -6.18 -4.20 -14.53
N TYR A 96 -5.11 -4.99 -14.42
CA TYR A 96 -3.99 -4.96 -15.36
C TYR A 96 -4.10 -6.13 -16.32
N GLY A 97 -3.94 -5.89 -17.60
CA GLY A 97 -3.96 -6.90 -18.64
C GLY A 97 -2.65 -6.92 -19.43
N PHE A 98 -2.28 -8.11 -19.88
CA PHE A 98 -1.18 -8.27 -20.86
C PHE A 98 -1.55 -9.32 -21.87
N GLU A 99 -1.19 -9.06 -23.14
CA GLU A 99 -1.40 -10.03 -24.19
C GLU A 99 -0.38 -11.17 -24.06
N ILE A 100 -0.88 -12.35 -23.78
CA ILE A 100 -0.09 -13.57 -23.62
C ILE A 100 -0.61 -14.61 -24.60
N ASN A 101 0.22 -15.00 -25.57
CA ASN A 101 -0.16 -15.97 -26.61
C ASN A 101 -1.44 -15.58 -27.39
N GLY A 102 -1.61 -14.30 -27.71
CA GLY A 102 -2.76 -13.79 -28.48
C GLY A 102 -4.05 -13.62 -27.66
N THR A 103 -3.97 -13.72 -26.34
CA THR A 103 -5.12 -13.52 -25.44
C THR A 103 -4.71 -12.60 -24.31
N VAL A 104 -5.58 -11.65 -23.95
CA VAL A 104 -5.32 -10.76 -22.80
C VAL A 104 -5.59 -11.50 -21.49
N SER A 105 -4.55 -11.64 -20.70
CA SER A 105 -4.61 -12.20 -19.36
C SER A 105 -4.70 -11.07 -18.35
N TRP A 106 -5.68 -11.11 -17.45
CA TRP A 106 -5.98 -10.05 -16.50
C TRP A 106 -5.59 -10.43 -15.08
N ILE A 107 -5.06 -9.45 -14.34
CA ILE A 107 -4.84 -9.55 -12.89
C ILE A 107 -5.49 -8.36 -12.18
N PRO A 108 -6.00 -8.53 -10.94
CA PRO A 108 -6.55 -7.43 -10.17
C PRO A 108 -5.46 -6.40 -9.84
N GLY A 109 -5.83 -5.12 -9.86
CA GLY A 109 -4.95 -4.01 -9.50
C GLY A 109 -5.35 -3.31 -8.21
N GLY A 110 -6.63 -3.41 -7.81
CA GLY A 110 -7.15 -2.79 -6.60
C GLY A 110 -8.59 -2.33 -6.75
N VAL A 111 -9.13 -1.82 -5.65
CA VAL A 111 -10.43 -1.16 -5.57
C VAL A 111 -10.21 0.23 -4.99
N PHE A 112 -10.74 1.23 -5.65
CA PHE A 112 -10.56 2.63 -5.33
C PHE A 112 -11.90 3.33 -5.29
N TYR A 113 -11.92 4.51 -4.67
CA TYR A 113 -13.10 5.35 -4.51
C TYR A 113 -12.79 6.74 -5.03
N LEU A 114 -13.64 7.25 -5.91
CA LEU A 114 -13.46 8.55 -6.54
C LEU A 114 -13.38 9.64 -5.47
N SER A 115 -12.30 10.40 -5.51
CA SER A 115 -12.02 11.49 -4.56
C SER A 115 -12.08 12.85 -5.26
N GLU A 116 -11.49 12.96 -6.44
CA GLU A 116 -11.42 14.22 -7.17
C GLU A 116 -11.64 13.98 -8.67
N TRP A 117 -12.29 14.94 -9.31
CA TRP A 117 -12.35 15.00 -10.79
C TRP A 117 -12.29 16.44 -11.28
N ARG A 118 -11.70 16.62 -12.45
CA ARG A 118 -11.52 17.93 -13.06
C ARG A 118 -11.68 17.84 -14.57
N THR A 119 -12.51 18.71 -15.12
CA THR A 119 -12.69 18.87 -16.57
C THR A 119 -12.73 20.35 -16.91
N SER A 120 -11.99 20.79 -17.90
CA SER A 120 -12.12 22.16 -18.40
C SER A 120 -13.35 22.28 -19.30
N LEU A 121 -14.00 23.45 -19.34
CA LEU A 121 -15.24 23.67 -20.12
C LEU A 121 -15.11 23.31 -21.62
N ASN A 122 -13.92 23.45 -22.18
CA ASN A 122 -13.61 23.11 -23.57
C ASN A 122 -12.47 22.08 -23.66
N GLY A 123 -12.25 21.32 -22.59
CA GLY A 123 -11.12 20.39 -22.52
C GLY A 123 -11.41 19.09 -23.25
N ILE A 124 -10.39 18.60 -23.94
CA ILE A 124 -10.38 17.31 -24.59
C ILE A 124 -10.00 16.17 -23.64
N ALA A 125 -9.70 16.49 -22.39
CA ALA A 125 -9.34 15.52 -21.35
C ALA A 125 -10.11 15.79 -20.05
N ALA A 126 -10.49 14.71 -19.38
CA ALA A 126 -11.03 14.72 -18.03
C ALA A 126 -10.09 13.95 -17.12
N SER A 127 -9.71 14.54 -15.99
CA SER A 127 -8.77 13.95 -15.03
C SER A 127 -9.48 13.54 -13.74
N PHE A 128 -9.09 12.40 -13.22
CA PHE A 128 -9.72 11.76 -12.06
C PHE A 128 -8.65 11.28 -11.08
N VAL A 129 -8.96 11.38 -9.79
CA VAL A 129 -8.18 10.79 -8.70
C VAL A 129 -9.11 9.90 -7.89
N ALA A 130 -8.69 8.69 -7.63
CA ALA A 130 -9.40 7.77 -6.75
C ALA A 130 -8.42 7.14 -5.76
N ARG A 131 -8.85 6.99 -4.51
CA ARG A 131 -8.05 6.50 -3.40
C ARG A 131 -8.64 5.22 -2.82
N ASP A 132 -7.87 4.50 -2.04
CA ASP A 132 -8.33 3.28 -1.40
C ASP A 132 -9.37 3.53 -0.30
N VAL A 133 -9.80 2.47 0.37
CA VAL A 133 -10.85 2.55 1.40
C VAL A 133 -10.44 3.38 2.62
N LEU A 134 -9.15 3.64 2.83
CA LEU A 134 -8.67 4.49 3.92
C LEU A 134 -9.18 5.94 3.77
N GLU A 135 -9.51 6.38 2.55
CA GLU A 135 -10.14 7.68 2.29
C GLU A 135 -11.40 7.94 3.13
N TYR A 136 -12.18 6.87 3.39
CA TYR A 136 -13.35 6.97 4.26
C TYR A 136 -13.02 7.26 5.72
N CYS A 137 -11.78 7.02 6.13
CA CYS A 137 -11.29 7.15 7.50
C CYS A 137 -10.49 8.43 7.72
N LEU A 138 -9.99 9.08 6.65
CA LEU A 138 -9.08 10.23 6.76
C LEU A 138 -9.77 11.47 7.31
N ASP A 139 -10.97 11.80 6.84
CA ASP A 139 -11.68 13.03 7.15
C ASP A 139 -12.68 12.88 8.30
N ARG A 140 -12.80 11.66 8.86
CA ARG A 140 -13.75 11.40 9.94
C ARG A 140 -13.05 11.38 11.28
N PRO A 141 -13.38 12.31 12.20
CA PRO A 141 -12.88 12.25 13.57
C PRO A 141 -13.44 11.01 14.26
N TYR A 142 -12.60 10.35 15.04
CA TYR A 142 -13.05 9.24 15.89
C TYR A 142 -13.78 9.77 17.12
N THR A 143 -14.91 9.17 17.48
CA THR A 143 -15.74 9.60 18.62
C THR A 143 -15.88 8.54 19.71
N GLY A 144 -15.43 7.33 19.45
CA GLY A 144 -15.54 6.19 20.35
C GLY A 144 -14.56 6.23 21.53
N SER A 145 -14.65 5.23 22.39
CA SER A 145 -13.73 5.06 23.51
C SER A 145 -12.50 4.27 23.12
N ILE A 146 -11.33 4.62 23.67
CA ILE A 146 -10.10 3.85 23.55
C ILE A 146 -9.98 2.90 24.76
N SER A 147 -10.65 1.77 24.68
CA SER A 147 -10.63 0.74 25.73
C SER A 147 -10.89 -0.66 25.15
N GLY A 148 -10.34 -1.69 25.75
CA GLY A 148 -10.37 -3.06 25.27
C GLY A 148 -9.07 -3.45 24.57
N THR A 149 -9.09 -4.49 23.77
CA THR A 149 -7.92 -4.88 22.96
C THR A 149 -7.71 -3.86 21.82
N LEU A 150 -6.51 -3.77 21.28
CA LEU A 150 -6.28 -2.94 20.08
C LEU A 150 -7.15 -3.39 18.90
N TYR A 151 -7.54 -4.68 18.88
CA TYR A 151 -8.50 -5.21 17.92
C TYR A 151 -9.88 -4.59 18.10
N ASP A 152 -10.39 -4.57 19.34
CA ASP A 152 -11.71 -3.98 19.65
C ASP A 152 -11.76 -2.47 19.35
N VAL A 153 -10.64 -1.77 19.57
CA VAL A 153 -10.52 -0.35 19.23
C VAL A 153 -10.55 -0.15 17.71
N ALA A 154 -9.76 -0.94 16.98
CA ALA A 154 -9.70 -0.85 15.52
C ALA A 154 -11.05 -1.22 14.89
N GLU A 155 -11.71 -2.29 15.36
CA GLU A 155 -13.03 -2.72 14.89
C GLU A 155 -14.08 -1.63 15.09
N ARG A 156 -14.13 -1.00 16.26
CA ARG A 156 -15.03 0.13 16.53
C ARG A 156 -14.76 1.31 15.62
N ALA A 157 -13.48 1.65 15.43
CA ALA A 157 -13.08 2.76 14.58
C ALA A 157 -13.52 2.52 13.12
N ILE A 158 -13.34 1.31 12.61
CA ILE A 158 -13.80 0.90 11.27
C ILE A 158 -15.33 0.95 11.19
N GLY A 159 -16.03 0.48 12.23
CA GLY A 159 -17.48 0.51 12.32
C GLY A 159 -18.04 1.94 12.28
N GLU A 160 -17.38 2.92 12.92
CA GLU A 160 -17.76 4.34 12.83
C GLU A 160 -17.59 4.91 11.42
N ALA A 161 -16.64 4.41 10.64
CA ALA A 161 -16.51 4.74 9.23
C ALA A 161 -17.61 4.14 8.35
N GLY A 162 -18.44 3.23 8.90
CA GLY A 162 -19.47 2.50 8.15
C GLY A 162 -18.90 1.40 7.26
N ILE A 163 -17.72 0.86 7.62
CA ILE A 163 -17.01 -0.15 6.86
C ILE A 163 -17.13 -1.50 7.60
N LEU A 164 -17.09 -2.59 6.86
CA LEU A 164 -17.14 -3.94 7.43
C LEU A 164 -15.75 -4.45 7.77
N VAL A 165 -15.64 -5.12 8.92
CA VAL A 165 -14.48 -5.94 9.27
C VAL A 165 -14.75 -7.36 8.82
N ASP A 166 -13.89 -7.93 8.00
CA ASP A 166 -14.01 -9.29 7.51
C ASP A 166 -13.07 -10.22 8.28
N ASP A 167 -13.62 -10.87 9.29
CA ASP A 167 -12.93 -11.92 10.06
C ASP A 167 -12.96 -13.30 9.40
N THR A 168 -13.75 -13.47 8.32
CA THR A 168 -14.13 -14.80 7.82
C THR A 168 -13.73 -15.07 6.37
N LEU A 169 -12.77 -14.32 5.83
CA LEU A 169 -12.29 -14.44 4.45
C LEU A 169 -11.96 -15.88 3.96
N GLY A 170 -11.95 -16.87 4.82
CA GLY A 170 -11.79 -18.28 4.44
C GLY A 170 -13.09 -19.07 4.31
N GLN A 171 -14.21 -18.56 4.78
CA GLN A 171 -15.48 -19.31 4.84
C GLN A 171 -16.57 -18.83 3.88
N PHE A 172 -16.36 -17.71 3.21
CA PHE A 172 -17.39 -17.04 2.42
C PHE A 172 -17.38 -17.30 0.91
N VAL A 173 -16.72 -18.35 0.45
CA VAL A 173 -16.70 -18.68 -0.98
C VAL A 173 -18.10 -18.89 -1.57
N LEU A 174 -19.06 -19.38 -0.78
CA LEU A 174 -20.43 -19.60 -1.24
C LEU A 174 -21.36 -18.39 -1.06
N GLY A 175 -21.05 -17.52 -0.11
CA GLY A 175 -21.75 -16.24 0.09
C GLY A 175 -21.18 -15.12 -0.75
N GLU A 176 -19.93 -15.21 -1.15
CA GLU A 176 -19.19 -14.18 -1.87
C GLU A 176 -19.81 -13.77 -3.18
N SER A 177 -20.27 -14.71 -3.97
CA SER A 177 -20.88 -14.35 -5.27
C SER A 177 -22.17 -13.56 -5.09
N THR A 178 -22.85 -13.75 -3.99
CA THR A 178 -24.12 -13.08 -3.72
C THR A 178 -23.93 -11.89 -2.78
N LEU A 179 -23.15 -12.03 -1.73
CA LEU A 179 -22.84 -10.96 -0.79
C LEU A 179 -21.78 -10.00 -1.33
N GLY A 180 -20.71 -10.50 -1.92
CA GLY A 180 -19.70 -9.66 -2.55
C GLY A 180 -20.29 -8.80 -3.66
N GLY A 181 -21.11 -9.38 -4.53
CA GLY A 181 -21.83 -8.65 -5.54
C GLY A 181 -22.91 -7.74 -4.96
N PHE A 182 -23.59 -8.15 -3.90
CA PHE A 182 -24.65 -7.38 -3.26
C PHE A 182 -24.10 -6.22 -2.42
N VAL A 183 -23.10 -6.49 -1.59
CA VAL A 183 -22.46 -5.46 -0.75
C VAL A 183 -21.69 -4.45 -1.61
N LEU A 184 -21.11 -4.88 -2.72
CA LEU A 184 -20.32 -4.03 -3.60
C LEU A 184 -21.18 -3.34 -4.68
N GLY A 185 -22.37 -3.83 -4.92
CA GLY A 185 -23.34 -3.21 -5.84
C GLY A 185 -24.14 -2.07 -5.22
N ASP A 186 -24.20 -2.00 -3.88
CA ASP A 186 -24.94 -0.97 -3.14
C ASP A 186 -24.09 0.24 -2.74
N GLY A 187 -22.84 0.30 -3.19
CA GLY A 187 -21.92 1.39 -2.88
C GLY A 187 -21.29 1.29 -1.48
N SER A 188 -21.39 0.14 -0.82
CA SER A 188 -20.70 -0.08 0.46
C SER A 188 -19.20 0.11 0.30
N PRO A 189 -18.53 0.78 1.25
CA PRO A 189 -17.07 0.84 1.28
C PRO A 189 -16.48 -0.57 1.42
N GLY A 190 -15.23 -0.74 1.00
CA GLY A 190 -14.50 -2.00 1.05
C GLY A 190 -14.45 -2.67 2.42
N THR A 191 -13.65 -3.69 2.55
CA THR A 191 -13.49 -4.43 3.79
C THR A 191 -12.13 -4.18 4.43
N PHE A 192 -12.08 -4.28 5.76
CA PHE A 192 -10.84 -4.32 6.53
C PHE A 192 -10.56 -5.73 7.04
N LYS A 193 -9.29 -6.09 7.08
CA LYS A 193 -8.82 -7.32 7.72
C LYS A 193 -7.87 -6.96 8.86
N LEU A 194 -8.25 -7.35 10.06
CA LEU A 194 -7.47 -7.18 11.28
C LEU A 194 -6.79 -8.48 11.67
N CYS A 195 -5.51 -8.43 12.05
CA CYS A 195 -4.80 -9.64 12.49
C CYS A 195 -4.92 -9.86 13.99
N ASP A 196 -4.74 -11.13 14.42
CA ASP A 196 -4.80 -11.53 15.83
C ASP A 196 -3.72 -10.89 16.71
N ALA A 197 -2.66 -10.32 16.12
CA ALA A 197 -1.64 -9.61 16.89
C ALA A 197 -2.25 -8.41 17.66
N LEU A 198 -3.30 -7.80 17.13
CA LEU A 198 -4.02 -6.70 17.79
C LEU A 198 -4.77 -7.17 19.05
N LYS A 199 -5.16 -8.44 19.15
CA LYS A 199 -5.85 -9.02 20.32
C LYS A 199 -4.89 -9.22 21.52
N ARG A 200 -3.57 -9.16 21.28
CA ARG A 200 -2.57 -9.43 22.32
C ARG A 200 -2.41 -8.30 23.32
N TYR A 201 -2.70 -7.06 22.91
CA TYR A 201 -2.48 -5.87 23.71
C TYR A 201 -3.80 -5.18 24.01
N SER A 202 -3.94 -4.71 25.25
CA SER A 202 -5.14 -4.00 25.70
C SER A 202 -4.80 -2.61 26.18
N VAL A 203 -5.73 -1.70 25.96
CA VAL A 203 -5.67 -0.33 26.42
C VAL A 203 -6.87 -0.02 27.29
N GLU A 204 -6.71 0.87 28.27
CA GLU A 204 -7.76 1.22 29.20
C GLU A 204 -7.93 2.74 29.24
N ASN A 205 -9.07 3.22 28.79
CA ASN A 205 -9.54 4.61 28.88
C ASN A 205 -8.46 5.66 28.59
N ILE A 206 -7.81 5.51 27.43
CA ILE A 206 -6.82 6.49 27.00
C ILE A 206 -7.53 7.75 26.49
N GLU A 207 -7.12 8.90 27.02
CA GLU A 207 -7.47 10.18 26.43
C GLU A 207 -6.70 10.36 25.11
N TYR A 208 -7.39 10.75 24.07
CA TYR A 208 -6.83 10.99 22.75
C TYR A 208 -7.32 12.34 22.21
N ASP A 209 -6.64 12.88 21.22
CA ASP A 209 -7.10 14.10 20.56
C ASP A 209 -8.42 13.80 19.80
N LYS A 210 -9.47 14.50 20.18
CA LYS A 210 -10.80 14.36 19.53
C LYS A 210 -10.80 14.79 18.06
N ASN A 211 -9.72 15.41 17.59
CA ASN A 211 -9.50 15.69 16.18
C ASN A 211 -8.78 14.57 15.45
N ASP A 212 -8.28 13.54 16.16
CA ASP A 212 -7.67 12.37 15.51
C ASP A 212 -8.70 11.70 14.60
N SER A 213 -8.34 11.55 13.34
CA SER A 213 -9.18 10.82 12.40
C SER A 213 -9.18 9.31 12.69
N ILE A 214 -10.20 8.62 12.20
CA ILE A 214 -10.28 7.16 12.30
C ILE A 214 -9.00 6.52 11.74
N ALA A 215 -8.44 7.04 10.64
CA ALA A 215 -7.20 6.53 10.06
C ALA A 215 -6.01 6.63 11.02
N VAL A 216 -5.89 7.72 11.79
CA VAL A 216 -4.85 7.90 12.82
C VAL A 216 -5.03 6.91 13.97
N ILE A 217 -6.26 6.66 14.39
CA ILE A 217 -6.55 5.64 15.43
C ILE A 217 -6.13 4.24 14.95
N LEU A 218 -6.45 3.89 13.70
CA LEU A 218 -6.03 2.62 13.11
C LEU A 218 -4.51 2.52 13.02
N GLN A 219 -3.83 3.60 12.65
CA GLN A 219 -2.37 3.68 12.61
C GLN A 219 -1.76 3.46 14.00
N LYS A 220 -2.29 4.13 15.04
CA LYS A 220 -1.85 3.93 16.43
C LYS A 220 -2.03 2.48 16.88
N CYS A 221 -3.16 1.83 16.53
CA CYS A 221 -3.39 0.41 16.80
C CYS A 221 -2.37 -0.49 16.09
N ALA A 222 -2.15 -0.26 14.80
CA ALA A 222 -1.22 -1.04 14.00
C ALA A 222 0.21 -0.95 14.54
N ASN A 223 0.68 0.26 14.75
CA ASN A 223 2.01 0.57 15.27
C ASN A 223 2.23 -0.04 16.68
N ALA A 224 1.27 0.11 17.60
CA ALA A 224 1.35 -0.46 18.96
C ALA A 224 1.36 -2.00 18.98
N ALA A 225 0.92 -2.66 17.90
CA ALA A 225 0.97 -4.12 17.76
C ALA A 225 2.15 -4.61 16.89
N GLY A 226 3.00 -3.72 16.39
CA GLY A 226 4.07 -4.05 15.45
C GLY A 226 3.53 -4.59 14.13
N CYS A 227 2.46 -3.98 13.63
CA CYS A 227 1.80 -4.30 12.37
C CYS A 227 1.96 -3.18 11.37
N VAL A 228 1.80 -3.48 10.09
CA VAL A 228 1.71 -2.51 9.00
C VAL A 228 0.29 -2.41 8.46
N MET A 229 0.03 -1.31 7.76
CA MET A 229 -1.25 -1.02 7.12
C MET A 229 -1.06 -0.89 5.61
N TYR A 230 -1.91 -1.53 4.82
CA TYR A 230 -1.92 -1.38 3.36
C TYR A 230 -3.15 -2.03 2.73
N GLN A 231 -3.49 -1.62 1.51
CA GLN A 231 -4.55 -2.28 0.74
C GLN A 231 -3.98 -3.44 -0.10
N LYS A 232 -4.67 -4.56 -0.08
CA LYS A 232 -4.42 -5.71 -0.97
C LYS A 232 -5.13 -5.51 -2.32
N ARG A 233 -4.68 -6.23 -3.35
CA ARG A 233 -5.24 -6.14 -4.72
C ARG A 233 -6.73 -6.45 -4.84
N ASN A 234 -7.29 -7.19 -3.91
CA ASN A 234 -8.72 -7.48 -3.86
C ASN A 234 -9.54 -6.34 -3.23
N GLY A 235 -8.91 -5.22 -2.89
CA GLY A 235 -9.56 -4.07 -2.26
C GLY A 235 -9.69 -4.18 -0.74
N VAL A 236 -9.24 -5.27 -0.13
CA VAL A 236 -9.22 -5.41 1.34
C VAL A 236 -8.07 -4.61 1.91
N PHE A 237 -8.37 -3.71 2.85
CA PHE A 237 -7.36 -3.00 3.62
C PHE A 237 -6.93 -3.84 4.83
N ALA A 238 -5.65 -4.14 4.93
CA ALA A 238 -5.12 -5.03 5.95
C ALA A 238 -4.29 -4.30 7.00
N ILE A 239 -4.47 -4.71 8.26
CA ILE A 239 -3.55 -4.40 9.36
C ILE A 239 -2.97 -5.74 9.77
N GLU A 240 -1.69 -6.00 9.43
CA GLU A 240 -1.09 -7.31 9.67
C GLU A 240 0.42 -7.23 9.96
N LYS A 241 0.95 -8.27 10.60
CA LYS A 241 2.40 -8.43 10.75
C LYS A 241 3.00 -8.86 9.42
N LEU A 242 4.01 -8.13 8.97
CA LEU A 242 4.76 -8.53 7.78
C LEU A 242 5.48 -9.85 8.05
N ARG A 243 5.28 -10.78 7.12
CA ARG A 243 6.07 -12.00 7.02
C ARG A 243 6.93 -11.89 5.78
N TYR A 244 8.19 -11.62 5.99
CA TYR A 244 9.14 -11.57 4.90
C TYR A 244 9.39 -12.97 4.37
N THR A 245 8.95 -13.20 3.16
CA THR A 245 9.22 -14.45 2.43
C THR A 245 10.54 -14.34 1.69
N ASP A 246 11.07 -15.48 1.24
CA ASP A 246 12.22 -15.49 0.34
C ASP A 246 11.94 -14.68 -0.93
N THR A 247 12.99 -14.10 -1.49
CA THR A 247 12.94 -13.36 -2.75
C THR A 247 12.30 -14.22 -3.85
N LYS A 248 11.17 -13.76 -4.38
CA LYS A 248 10.43 -14.47 -5.44
C LYS A 248 10.57 -13.84 -6.80
N TYR A 249 11.12 -12.65 -6.88
CA TYR A 249 11.27 -11.89 -8.11
C TYR A 249 12.60 -11.17 -8.14
N VAL A 250 13.21 -11.21 -9.31
CA VAL A 250 14.44 -10.46 -9.60
C VAL A 250 14.08 -9.37 -10.60
N ILE A 251 14.35 -8.12 -10.25
CA ILE A 251 14.27 -6.99 -11.18
C ILE A 251 15.53 -7.05 -12.03
N PRO A 252 15.43 -7.42 -13.32
CA PRO A 252 16.61 -7.63 -14.14
C PRO A 252 17.19 -6.29 -14.60
N MET A 253 18.50 -6.23 -14.71
CA MET A 253 19.20 -5.01 -15.12
C MET A 253 18.88 -4.63 -16.59
N ASP A 254 18.70 -5.60 -17.46
CA ASP A 254 18.39 -5.39 -18.89
C ASP A 254 16.97 -4.91 -19.15
N LEU A 255 16.06 -5.02 -18.16
CA LEU A 255 14.72 -4.44 -18.20
C LEU A 255 14.64 -3.10 -17.48
N SER A 256 15.71 -2.62 -16.87
CA SER A 256 15.77 -1.34 -16.16
C SER A 256 16.04 -0.20 -17.15
N TYR A 257 15.29 0.90 -17.00
CA TYR A 257 15.52 2.11 -17.81
C TYR A 257 16.69 2.94 -17.30
N THR A 258 16.94 2.85 -15.99
CA THR A 258 18.08 3.48 -15.33
C THR A 258 18.74 2.46 -14.40
N TYR A 259 20.05 2.61 -14.16
CA TYR A 259 20.70 1.81 -13.13
C TYR A 259 20.08 2.12 -11.77
N PRO A 260 19.83 1.09 -10.92
CA PRO A 260 19.34 1.31 -9.58
C PRO A 260 20.28 2.22 -8.77
N GLU A 261 19.73 3.20 -8.09
CA GLU A 261 20.46 4.08 -7.19
C GLU A 261 20.38 3.53 -5.76
N ILE A 262 21.49 3.62 -5.02
CA ILE A 262 21.57 3.18 -3.63
C ILE A 262 21.88 4.39 -2.77
N GLU A 263 20.94 4.72 -1.88
CA GLU A 263 21.13 5.72 -0.85
C GLU A 263 21.47 5.04 0.48
N PHE A 264 22.51 5.55 1.16
CA PHE A 264 22.87 5.08 2.48
C PHE A 264 22.17 5.92 3.54
N MET A 265 21.32 5.27 4.32
CA MET A 265 20.64 5.89 5.45
C MET A 265 21.62 6.18 6.59
N ARG A 266 21.34 7.24 7.35
CA ARG A 266 22.11 7.55 8.56
C ARG A 266 22.00 6.43 9.59
N PRO A 267 23.06 6.12 10.33
CA PRO A 267 22.99 5.10 11.37
C PRO A 267 22.05 5.56 12.49
N ILE A 268 21.33 4.59 13.06
CA ILE A 268 20.46 4.79 14.23
C ILE A 268 21.18 4.28 15.46
N LYS A 269 21.35 5.14 16.47
CA LYS A 269 21.97 4.81 17.75
C LYS A 269 20.99 4.13 18.70
N ASN A 270 19.79 4.67 18.80
CA ASN A 270 18.74 4.23 19.71
C ASN A 270 17.39 4.33 19.08
N VAL A 271 16.45 3.55 19.60
CA VAL A 271 15.01 3.77 19.39
C VAL A 271 14.41 4.24 20.72
N SER A 272 13.80 5.40 20.73
CA SER A 272 13.07 5.97 21.87
C SER A 272 11.59 5.78 21.65
N VAL A 273 10.94 4.95 22.46
CA VAL A 273 9.51 4.76 22.44
C VAL A 273 8.89 5.54 23.60
N THR A 274 8.09 6.53 23.27
CA THR A 274 7.23 7.19 24.26
C THR A 274 5.91 6.44 24.29
N TYR A 275 5.51 6.00 25.47
CA TYR A 275 4.30 5.21 25.68
C TYR A 275 3.46 5.83 26.76
N ARG A 276 2.38 5.15 27.16
CA ARG A 276 1.36 5.64 28.11
C ARG A 276 1.90 6.56 29.18
N ASP A 277 1.23 7.68 29.42
CA ASP A 277 1.54 8.73 30.41
C ASP A 277 2.88 9.45 30.14
N GLY A 278 3.35 9.46 28.87
CA GLY A 278 4.61 10.11 28.49
C GLY A 278 5.86 9.42 28.99
N LYS A 279 5.76 8.16 29.45
CA LYS A 279 6.92 7.34 29.83
C LYS A 279 7.77 7.03 28.62
N LYS A 280 9.08 6.91 28.81
CA LYS A 280 10.04 6.69 27.73
C LYS A 280 10.84 5.43 27.98
N LEU A 281 10.90 4.59 26.95
CA LEU A 281 11.83 3.48 26.83
C LEU A 281 12.90 3.85 25.83
N LEU A 282 14.17 3.77 26.22
CA LEU A 282 15.31 3.92 25.32
C LEU A 282 15.89 2.53 25.03
N TYR A 283 15.72 2.08 23.80
CA TYR A 283 16.26 0.80 23.34
C TYR A 283 17.57 1.04 22.58
N PRO A 284 18.72 0.53 23.07
CA PRO A 284 20.00 0.69 22.40
C PRO A 284 20.03 -0.16 21.12
N PHE A 285 20.53 0.41 20.02
CA PHE A 285 20.58 -0.25 18.73
C PHE A 285 22.01 -0.37 18.18
N SER A 286 22.74 0.76 18.09
CA SER A 286 24.12 0.78 17.62
C SER A 286 24.98 1.77 18.43
N GLY A 287 26.28 1.76 18.20
CA GLY A 287 27.19 2.64 18.93
C GLY A 287 27.18 4.11 18.55
N SER A 288 26.66 4.46 17.36
CA SER A 288 26.68 5.84 16.83
C SER A 288 25.43 6.12 15.99
N GLY A 289 25.10 7.41 15.84
CA GLY A 289 24.00 7.86 14.97
C GLY A 289 22.93 8.65 15.68
N GLU A 290 21.76 8.71 15.04
CA GLU A 290 20.57 9.46 15.49
C GLU A 290 19.68 8.58 16.36
N THR A 291 18.80 9.21 17.14
CA THR A 291 17.75 8.50 17.88
C THR A 291 16.48 8.54 17.06
N GLN A 292 15.94 7.37 16.72
CA GLN A 292 14.60 7.26 16.15
C GLN A 292 13.57 7.37 17.28
N THR A 293 12.59 8.23 17.13
CA THR A 293 11.51 8.38 18.10
C THR A 293 10.21 7.78 17.58
N LEU A 294 9.43 7.19 18.49
CA LEU A 294 8.11 6.68 18.24
C LEU A 294 7.24 7.04 19.45
N ASP A 295 6.20 7.84 19.22
CA ASP A 295 5.29 8.28 20.27
C ASP A 295 3.91 7.65 20.03
N ASN A 296 3.45 6.82 20.99
CA ASN A 296 2.15 6.17 20.85
C ASN A 296 1.56 5.77 22.22
N ASP A 297 0.54 6.49 22.64
CA ASP A 297 -0.14 6.25 23.91
C ASP A 297 -0.91 4.92 23.98
N PHE A 298 -1.12 4.26 22.84
CA PHE A 298 -1.73 2.92 22.78
C PHE A 298 -0.76 1.80 23.17
N ILE A 299 0.50 2.13 23.37
CA ILE A 299 1.48 1.25 23.99
C ILE A 299 1.29 1.36 25.52
N ALA A 300 0.64 0.38 26.13
CA ALA A 300 0.16 0.48 27.51
C ALA A 300 1.24 0.13 28.56
N THR A 301 2.20 -0.72 28.20
CA THR A 301 3.18 -1.28 29.14
C THR A 301 4.61 -1.15 28.63
N GLU A 302 5.57 -1.18 29.56
CA GLU A 302 7.01 -1.18 29.22
C GLU A 302 7.40 -2.44 28.41
N ALA A 303 6.82 -3.59 28.72
CA ALA A 303 7.07 -4.83 27.97
C ALA A 303 6.60 -4.69 26.50
N GLN A 304 5.45 -4.09 26.28
CA GLN A 304 4.95 -3.80 24.93
C GLN A 304 5.86 -2.78 24.23
N ALA A 305 6.27 -1.72 24.94
CA ALA A 305 7.21 -0.72 24.40
C ALA A 305 8.54 -1.36 23.97
N PHE A 306 9.02 -2.32 24.74
CA PHE A 306 10.24 -3.08 24.39
C PHE A 306 10.04 -3.91 23.11
N GLU A 307 8.93 -4.65 22.99
CA GLU A 307 8.62 -5.44 21.78
C GLU A 307 8.45 -4.55 20.53
N VAL A 308 7.81 -3.39 20.69
CA VAL A 308 7.67 -2.40 19.60
C VAL A 308 9.02 -1.82 19.22
N ALA A 309 9.88 -1.48 20.21
CA ALA A 309 11.23 -0.98 19.93
C ALA A 309 12.09 -2.02 19.19
N GLU A 310 12.01 -3.29 19.58
CA GLU A 310 12.70 -4.38 18.90
C GLU A 310 12.20 -4.55 17.45
N TRP A 311 10.88 -4.47 17.23
CA TRP A 311 10.31 -4.51 15.89
C TRP A 311 10.78 -3.33 15.03
N VAL A 312 10.77 -2.10 15.56
CA VAL A 312 11.33 -0.92 14.90
C VAL A 312 12.80 -1.12 14.55
N CYS A 313 13.60 -1.58 15.52
CA CYS A 313 15.03 -1.89 15.30
C CYS A 313 15.23 -2.91 14.18
N SER A 314 14.38 -3.96 14.12
CA SER A 314 14.49 -4.99 13.09
C SER A 314 14.25 -4.44 11.68
N ASN A 315 13.39 -3.44 11.54
CA ASN A 315 13.13 -2.76 10.27
C ASN A 315 14.21 -1.72 9.93
N LEU A 316 14.78 -1.05 10.93
CA LEU A 316 15.83 -0.03 10.77
C LEU A 316 17.24 -0.60 10.58
N ARG A 317 17.44 -1.90 10.74
CA ARG A 317 18.74 -2.56 10.47
C ARG A 317 19.17 -2.39 9.02
N SER A 318 18.25 -2.18 8.12
CA SER A 318 18.57 -1.83 6.74
C SER A 318 19.03 -0.37 6.68
N ARG A 319 20.24 -0.18 6.19
CA ARG A 319 20.84 1.16 5.99
C ARG A 319 20.95 1.54 4.53
N ARG A 320 20.33 0.79 3.65
CA ARG A 320 20.35 1.02 2.22
C ARG A 320 18.93 1.08 1.68
N ASN A 321 18.62 2.20 1.05
CA ASN A 321 17.43 2.35 0.24
C ASN A 321 17.82 2.22 -1.23
N ILE A 322 17.07 1.45 -1.99
CA ILE A 322 17.28 1.27 -3.42
C ILE A 322 16.09 1.85 -4.16
N THR A 323 16.38 2.69 -5.14
CA THR A 323 15.39 3.24 -6.06
C THR A 323 15.74 2.87 -7.50
N GLY A 324 14.73 2.72 -8.32
CA GLY A 324 14.94 2.43 -9.73
C GLY A 324 13.68 2.51 -10.56
N GLU A 325 13.86 2.44 -11.86
CA GLU A 325 12.76 2.41 -12.83
C GLU A 325 13.02 1.28 -13.83
N PHE A 326 11.99 0.45 -14.05
CA PHE A 326 12.11 -0.67 -14.97
C PHE A 326 10.83 -0.89 -15.78
N ARG A 327 10.94 -1.71 -16.83
CA ARG A 327 9.81 -2.18 -17.61
C ARG A 327 8.88 -3.00 -16.72
N SER A 328 7.69 -2.48 -16.48
CA SER A 328 6.78 -2.93 -15.44
C SER A 328 6.51 -4.43 -15.44
N ASP A 329 6.56 -4.99 -14.24
CA ASP A 329 5.83 -6.20 -13.91
C ASP A 329 4.78 -5.84 -12.85
N THR A 330 3.53 -5.68 -13.28
CA THR A 330 2.43 -5.26 -12.42
C THR A 330 2.01 -6.29 -11.35
N ARG A 331 2.73 -7.42 -11.24
CA ARG A 331 2.53 -8.42 -10.16
C ARG A 331 3.10 -8.00 -8.82
N LEU A 332 4.01 -7.01 -8.81
CA LEU A 332 4.65 -6.54 -7.58
C LEU A 332 3.64 -5.81 -6.71
N ASP A 333 3.66 -6.13 -5.44
CA ASP A 333 2.85 -5.52 -4.39
C ASP A 333 3.72 -4.81 -3.36
N LEU A 334 3.11 -3.87 -2.65
CA LEU A 334 3.74 -3.23 -1.51
C LEU A 334 4.19 -4.29 -0.49
N PHE A 335 5.39 -4.11 0.07
CA PHE A 335 6.07 -5.03 0.99
C PHE A 335 6.50 -6.38 0.39
N ASP A 336 6.42 -6.55 -0.91
CA ASP A 336 7.09 -7.69 -1.56
C ASP A 336 8.60 -7.62 -1.38
N VAL A 337 9.21 -8.80 -1.23
CA VAL A 337 10.67 -8.95 -1.16
C VAL A 337 11.19 -9.33 -2.53
N VAL A 338 12.02 -8.47 -3.10
CA VAL A 338 12.62 -8.66 -4.42
C VAL A 338 14.14 -8.68 -4.35
N ALA A 339 14.76 -9.13 -5.43
CA ALA A 339 16.18 -8.88 -5.70
C ALA A 339 16.30 -7.88 -6.85
N VAL A 340 17.36 -7.09 -6.84
CA VAL A 340 17.66 -6.11 -7.87
C VAL A 340 19.02 -6.43 -8.47
N GLU A 341 19.07 -6.66 -9.77
CA GLU A 341 20.32 -6.86 -10.47
C GLU A 341 21.05 -5.55 -10.71
N SER A 342 22.35 -5.59 -10.56
CA SER A 342 23.26 -4.48 -10.87
C SER A 342 24.44 -4.98 -11.65
N LYS A 343 25.24 -4.09 -12.21
CA LYS A 343 26.49 -4.40 -12.92
C LYS A 343 27.46 -5.29 -12.10
N TYR A 344 27.39 -5.23 -10.78
CA TYR A 344 28.33 -5.90 -9.88
C TYR A 344 27.72 -7.11 -9.16
N GLY A 345 26.50 -7.49 -9.49
CA GLY A 345 25.81 -8.62 -8.89
C GLY A 345 24.40 -8.29 -8.47
N THR A 346 23.78 -9.20 -7.75
CA THR A 346 22.36 -9.11 -7.34
C THR A 346 22.25 -8.70 -5.88
N ILE A 347 21.48 -7.66 -5.62
CA ILE A 347 21.15 -7.18 -4.26
C ILE A 347 19.84 -7.86 -3.88
N SER A 348 19.89 -8.80 -2.94
CA SER A 348 18.73 -9.56 -2.47
C SER A 348 18.09 -8.91 -1.24
N GLY A 349 16.86 -9.30 -0.96
CA GLY A 349 16.14 -8.90 0.26
C GLY A 349 15.66 -7.45 0.26
N VAL A 350 15.38 -6.88 -0.90
CA VAL A 350 14.79 -5.53 -1.02
C VAL A 350 13.30 -5.62 -0.74
N VAL A 351 12.84 -4.98 0.33
CA VAL A 351 11.42 -4.84 0.67
C VAL A 351 10.89 -3.58 0.03
N LEU A 352 9.93 -3.70 -0.87
CA LEU A 352 9.35 -2.58 -1.59
C LEU A 352 8.43 -1.75 -0.68
N THR A 353 8.70 -0.47 -0.54
CA THR A 353 7.91 0.47 0.27
C THR A 353 7.26 1.57 -0.55
N ASP A 354 7.66 1.71 -1.79
CA ASP A 354 7.07 2.62 -2.76
C ASP A 354 7.04 1.94 -4.13
N ILE A 355 5.88 1.91 -4.77
CA ILE A 355 5.68 1.35 -6.10
C ILE A 355 4.75 2.27 -6.88
N LYS A 356 5.21 2.72 -8.03
CA LYS A 356 4.43 3.56 -8.93
C LYS A 356 4.40 2.96 -10.32
N HIS A 357 3.24 2.48 -10.74
CA HIS A 357 2.99 2.05 -12.11
C HIS A 357 2.43 3.21 -12.93
N THR A 358 3.04 3.50 -14.07
CA THR A 358 2.54 4.48 -15.04
C THR A 358 2.23 3.80 -16.35
N PHE A 359 1.21 4.28 -17.05
CA PHE A 359 0.79 3.78 -18.35
C PHE A 359 0.45 4.94 -19.29
N THR A 360 1.17 5.02 -20.40
CA THR A 360 0.96 5.95 -21.52
C THR A 360 1.11 5.19 -22.83
N GLY A 361 0.44 4.03 -22.94
CA GLY A 361 0.61 3.08 -24.05
C GLY A 361 1.53 1.90 -23.69
N ALA A 362 2.43 2.06 -22.74
CA ALA A 362 3.24 0.98 -22.16
C ALA A 362 3.42 1.21 -20.67
N PHE A 363 3.57 0.11 -19.91
CA PHE A 363 3.80 0.20 -18.48
C PHE A 363 5.26 0.50 -18.14
N ARG A 364 5.42 1.39 -17.16
CA ARG A 364 6.68 1.63 -16.44
C ARG A 364 6.43 1.51 -14.95
N THR A 365 7.40 1.00 -14.22
CA THR A 365 7.35 0.93 -12.75
C THR A 365 8.56 1.61 -12.17
N THR A 366 8.31 2.64 -11.35
CA THR A 366 9.30 3.18 -10.43
C THR A 366 9.11 2.50 -9.08
N TYR A 367 10.20 2.20 -8.40
CA TYR A 367 10.15 1.56 -7.10
C TYR A 367 11.17 2.15 -6.14
N SER A 368 10.87 2.06 -4.86
CA SER A 368 11.80 2.28 -3.77
C SER A 368 11.64 1.19 -2.72
N GLY A 369 12.74 0.80 -2.07
CA GLY A 369 12.68 -0.24 -1.06
C GLY A 369 13.94 -0.33 -0.22
N TYR A 370 13.80 -0.91 0.96
CA TYR A 370 14.88 -1.10 1.90
C TYR A 370 15.52 -2.48 1.75
N VAL A 371 16.85 -2.51 1.67
CA VAL A 371 17.61 -3.78 1.66
C VAL A 371 17.61 -4.36 3.06
N ARG A 372 16.91 -5.44 3.30
CA ARG A 372 17.07 -6.20 4.53
C ARG A 372 18.43 -6.94 4.51
N GLY A 373 19.19 -6.78 5.56
CA GLY A 373 20.42 -7.55 5.74
C GLY A 373 20.10 -9.05 5.73
N SER A 374 20.44 -9.74 4.66
CA SER A 374 20.72 -11.17 4.75
C SER A 374 22.01 -11.26 5.57
N GLY A 375 22.10 -11.98 6.65
CA GLY A 375 23.23 -12.07 7.56
C GLY A 375 24.64 -12.26 6.95
N VAL A 376 24.93 -11.55 5.90
CA VAL A 376 26.25 -11.42 5.30
C VAL A 376 26.98 -10.34 6.08
N ALA A 377 28.03 -10.71 6.77
CA ALA A 377 28.97 -9.78 7.35
C ALA A 377 29.34 -8.72 6.32
N VAL A 378 28.86 -7.51 6.47
CA VAL A 378 29.32 -6.39 5.66
C VAL A 378 30.75 -6.17 6.05
N ALA A 379 31.65 -6.26 5.07
CA ALA A 379 33.04 -5.94 5.23
C ALA A 379 33.15 -4.55 5.87
N VAL A 380 33.78 -4.54 7.01
CA VAL A 380 33.82 -3.46 7.93
C VAL A 380 34.79 -2.40 7.45
N TYR A 381 34.43 -1.17 7.67
CA TYR A 381 35.28 -0.02 7.42
C TYR A 381 36.51 -0.01 8.28
N CYS A 382 37.61 0.35 7.65
CA CYS A 382 38.86 0.63 8.34
C CYS A 382 38.66 1.65 9.46
N GLY A 383 38.80 1.22 10.70
CA GLY A 383 38.85 2.11 11.83
C GLY A 383 38.06 1.73 13.06
N GLU A 384 36.89 1.11 12.93
CA GLU A 384 36.14 0.64 14.08
C GLU A 384 35.46 -0.70 13.75
N VAL A 385 36.12 -1.76 14.16
CA VAL A 385 35.65 -3.12 13.94
C VAL A 385 34.78 -3.53 15.11
N PHE A 386 33.53 -3.77 14.88
CA PHE A 386 32.71 -4.58 15.76
C PHE A 386 32.77 -6.02 15.25
N ALA A 387 33.70 -6.80 15.82
CA ALA A 387 33.77 -8.21 15.53
C ALA A 387 32.49 -8.88 16.04
N GLY A 388 31.66 -9.39 15.11
CA GLY A 388 30.47 -10.14 15.44
C GLY A 388 29.13 -9.48 15.08
N GLU A 389 29.10 -8.32 14.46
CA GLU A 389 27.86 -7.78 13.89
C GLU A 389 27.50 -8.57 12.62
N VAL A 390 26.55 -9.47 12.76
CA VAL A 390 25.81 -10.06 11.64
C VAL A 390 24.70 -9.09 11.29
N ILE A 391 24.83 -8.46 10.16
CA ILE A 391 23.84 -7.52 9.62
C ILE A 391 22.85 -8.28 8.76
#